data_c9612928c063b3f1cf0e23c65f9ce983
#
_entry.id   c9612928c063b3f1cf0e23c65f9ce983
#
_cell.length_a   1.000
_cell.length_b   1.000
_cell.length_c   1.000
_cell.angle_alpha   90.00
_cell.angle_beta   90.00
_cell.angle_gamma   90.00
#
_symmetry.space_group_name_H-M   'P 1'
#
loop_
_entity.id
_entity.type
_entity.pdbx_description
1 polymer ?
#
loop_
_entity_poly.entity_id
_entity_poly.type
_entity_poly.pdbx_seq_one_letter_code
_entity_poly.pdbx_strand_id
1 'polypeptide(L)'
;MKNHQKPSPMPVHKYRPFHEQIVVDLPDRTWPDKVIEKAPRWCAVDLRDGNQALIDPMDTDRKLAMFKLLVKMGYKEIEVGFPSASQTDFDFVRTLIEDGHIPSDVTIQVLVQAREHLIARTFEAIEGAPQAIVHFYNSTSVLQRRVVFQQDQEGVLDIALQGARLCRKYEEQMISDTKVIYEYSPESFTGTELEYAARVVNAVAEELEVGQNGRELIVNLPATVEMATPNVYADSVEWMDRNLNHREHIVLSLHPHNDRGTGVAAAELGYLAGADRIEGCLFGNGERTGNVDLVTLGLNMYTQGVDPQIDFSDIDGIRKTVEYCNQLKVHERSPYGGDLVFTAFSGSHQDAIKKGFEALERTAAEAGKTVDEVYWEVPYLPIDPRDLGRTYEAIIRVNSQSGKGGMAYLLKQDHGLDLPRRAQVEFSKIVQARTDAEGGEMTSQKLWNIFADEYLPATDTEKRWGKYRIESINIDSADTGATTLRVGLNIDGHTYTRSASGTGPVDALQNILSGEGVDIRVMDYSEHTMSSSSTANAACYVEAAVGSRVLWGIGVDSSTTRAALKAMISAVNRALRDERQA
;
A
#
# COMPACT_ATOMS: atom_id res chain seq x y z
N MET A 1 -40.07 9.28 1.34
CA MET A 1 -39.68 10.55 1.96
C MET A 1 -38.26 10.87 1.51
N LYS A 2 -38.01 12.03 0.93
CA LYS A 2 -36.64 12.50 0.66
C LYS A 2 -36.04 12.95 2.00
N ASN A 3 -34.97 12.29 2.44
CA ASN A 3 -34.22 12.74 3.62
C ASN A 3 -33.48 14.03 3.25
N HIS A 4 -33.94 15.15 3.74
CA HIS A 4 -33.25 16.43 3.59
C HIS A 4 -32.30 16.61 4.77
N GLN A 5 -31.00 16.73 4.50
CA GLN A 5 -30.03 17.14 5.52
C GLN A 5 -30.31 18.58 5.96
N LYS A 6 -30.18 18.83 7.26
CA LYS A 6 -30.26 20.20 7.81
C LYS A 6 -28.96 20.95 7.52
N PRO A 7 -29.00 22.27 7.36
CA PRO A 7 -27.78 23.08 7.28
C PRO A 7 -26.88 22.85 8.49
N SER A 8 -25.56 22.82 8.25
CA SER A 8 -24.56 22.73 9.32
C SER A 8 -24.54 24.04 10.15
N PRO A 9 -24.30 23.96 11.47
CA PRO A 9 -24.08 25.16 12.29
C PRO A 9 -22.70 25.81 12.06
N MET A 10 -21.86 25.24 11.21
CA MET A 10 -20.51 25.75 10.93
C MET A 10 -20.58 27.06 10.14
N PRO A 11 -19.64 28.04 10.40
CA PRO A 11 -19.68 29.36 9.80
C PRO A 11 -19.15 29.37 8.36
N VAL A 12 -19.84 28.67 7.43
CA VAL A 12 -19.47 28.53 6.02
C VAL A 12 -19.35 29.89 5.30
N HIS A 13 -20.07 30.90 5.75
CA HIS A 13 -20.03 32.26 5.21
C HIS A 13 -18.66 32.97 5.32
N LYS A 14 -17.72 32.43 6.09
CA LYS A 14 -16.35 32.93 6.18
C LYS A 14 -15.52 32.58 4.94
N TYR A 15 -15.96 31.59 4.16
CA TYR A 15 -15.21 31.05 3.03
C TYR A 15 -15.82 31.52 1.73
N ARG A 16 -14.95 32.05 0.87
CA ARG A 16 -15.34 32.57 -0.42
C ARG A 16 -15.15 31.48 -1.49
N PRO A 17 -16.08 31.27 -2.41
CA PRO A 17 -15.89 30.36 -3.54
C PRO A 17 -14.62 30.71 -4.34
N PHE A 18 -13.89 29.70 -4.79
CA PHE A 18 -12.62 29.91 -5.51
C PHE A 18 -12.80 30.76 -6.77
N HIS A 19 -13.82 30.47 -7.58
CA HIS A 19 -14.11 31.19 -8.83
C HIS A 19 -14.45 32.68 -8.64
N GLU A 20 -14.74 33.12 -7.42
CA GLU A 20 -14.89 34.54 -7.06
C GLU A 20 -13.55 35.19 -6.71
N GLN A 21 -12.52 34.42 -6.48
CA GLN A 21 -11.18 34.88 -6.10
C GLN A 21 -10.25 34.88 -7.31
N ILE A 22 -10.20 33.78 -8.04
CA ILE A 22 -9.39 33.60 -9.24
C ILE A 22 -10.32 33.06 -10.34
N VAL A 23 -10.33 33.73 -11.47
CA VAL A 23 -11.08 33.33 -12.65
C VAL A 23 -10.19 32.45 -13.54
N VAL A 24 -10.64 31.26 -13.85
CA VAL A 24 -10.02 30.37 -14.82
C VAL A 24 -11.03 30.16 -15.95
N ASP A 25 -10.81 30.82 -17.07
CA ASP A 25 -11.66 30.73 -18.25
C ASP A 25 -10.96 29.93 -19.34
N LEU A 26 -11.35 28.66 -19.48
CA LEU A 26 -10.84 27.73 -20.49
C LEU A 26 -11.98 26.90 -21.07
N PRO A 27 -12.87 27.51 -21.95
CA PRO A 27 -14.04 26.81 -22.45
C PRO A 27 -13.71 25.69 -23.44
N ASP A 28 -12.56 25.76 -24.10
CA ASP A 28 -12.07 24.83 -25.13
C ASP A 28 -10.94 23.93 -24.66
N ARG A 29 -10.98 23.52 -23.39
CA ARG A 29 -9.97 22.62 -22.78
C ARG A 29 -9.81 21.33 -23.56
N THR A 30 -8.57 20.84 -23.67
CA THR A 30 -8.24 19.61 -24.41
C THR A 30 -7.74 18.47 -23.50
N TRP A 31 -7.29 18.80 -22.28
CA TRP A 31 -6.69 17.82 -21.37
C TRP A 31 -7.61 16.64 -21.02
N PRO A 32 -8.95 16.75 -20.91
CA PRO A 32 -9.79 15.62 -20.51
C PRO A 32 -9.80 14.46 -21.51
N ASP A 33 -9.48 14.74 -22.78
CA ASP A 33 -9.46 13.72 -23.84
C ASP A 33 -8.07 13.06 -24.01
N LYS A 34 -7.07 13.50 -23.24
CA LYS A 34 -5.71 12.98 -23.29
C LYS A 34 -5.54 11.78 -22.35
N VAL A 35 -4.54 10.95 -22.63
CA VAL A 35 -4.11 9.84 -21.78
C VAL A 35 -2.62 9.99 -21.47
N ILE A 36 -2.19 9.46 -20.31
CA ILE A 36 -0.78 9.44 -19.94
C ILE A 36 -0.11 8.28 -20.68
N GLU A 37 0.83 8.59 -21.56
CA GLU A 37 1.54 7.60 -22.39
C GLU A 37 2.99 7.38 -21.94
N LYS A 38 3.56 8.30 -21.18
CA LYS A 38 4.94 8.25 -20.67
C LYS A 38 5.06 8.88 -19.30
N ALA A 39 6.13 8.58 -18.58
CA ALA A 39 6.44 9.23 -17.32
C ALA A 39 6.85 10.70 -17.53
N PRO A 40 6.53 11.59 -16.57
CA PRO A 40 7.10 12.93 -16.51
C PRO A 40 8.59 12.90 -16.14
N ARG A 41 9.25 14.03 -16.26
CA ARG A 41 10.48 14.26 -15.50
C ARG A 41 10.10 14.33 -14.01
N TRP A 42 10.80 13.56 -13.19
CA TRP A 42 10.55 13.51 -11.76
C TRP A 42 11.55 14.35 -10.99
N CYS A 43 11.11 15.17 -10.06
CA CYS A 43 11.96 15.80 -9.06
C CYS A 43 11.51 15.37 -7.66
N ALA A 44 12.43 14.76 -6.91
CA ALA A 44 12.18 14.42 -5.51
C ALA A 44 12.59 15.60 -4.63
N VAL A 45 11.63 16.12 -3.84
CA VAL A 45 11.86 17.27 -2.94
C VAL A 45 11.85 16.89 -1.46
N ASP A 46 12.03 15.59 -1.16
CA ASP A 46 12.08 15.04 0.20
C ASP A 46 13.10 15.72 1.10
N LEU A 47 14.28 16.05 0.54
CA LEU A 47 15.41 16.65 1.27
C LEU A 47 15.28 18.15 1.49
N ARG A 48 14.36 18.82 0.79
CA ARG A 48 14.07 20.24 1.00
C ARG A 48 12.69 20.45 1.58
N ASP A 49 11.63 20.31 0.78
CA ASP A 49 10.26 20.61 1.21
C ASP A 49 9.72 19.57 2.21
N GLY A 50 10.06 18.30 1.97
CA GLY A 50 9.79 17.24 2.93
C GLY A 50 10.52 17.42 4.25
N ASN A 51 11.82 17.76 4.20
CA ASN A 51 12.65 17.94 5.39
C ASN A 51 12.28 19.18 6.22
N GLN A 52 11.95 20.30 5.57
CA GLN A 52 11.60 21.54 6.32
C GLN A 52 10.33 21.40 7.14
N ALA A 53 9.47 20.44 6.80
CA ALA A 53 8.20 20.16 7.48
C ALA A 53 8.33 19.20 8.67
N LEU A 54 9.52 18.65 8.91
CA LEU A 54 9.75 17.69 9.98
C LEU A 54 9.92 18.41 11.34
N ILE A 55 9.34 17.84 12.39
CA ILE A 55 9.55 18.29 13.77
C ILE A 55 11.02 18.11 14.18
N ASP A 56 11.63 17.01 13.72
CA ASP A 56 13.06 16.71 13.86
C ASP A 56 13.69 16.64 12.46
N PRO A 57 14.19 17.77 11.92
CA PRO A 57 14.82 17.81 10.60
C PRO A 57 15.97 16.80 10.49
N MET A 58 16.17 16.27 9.29
CA MET A 58 17.21 15.27 9.04
C MET A 58 18.60 15.83 9.31
N ASP A 59 19.40 15.09 10.08
CA ASP A 59 20.84 15.28 10.13
C ASP A 59 21.53 14.82 8.84
N THR A 60 22.84 15.04 8.73
CA THR A 60 23.62 14.70 7.53
C THR A 60 23.52 13.22 7.15
N ASP A 61 23.52 12.31 8.13
CA ASP A 61 23.46 10.87 7.87
C ASP A 61 22.10 10.46 7.30
N ARG A 62 21.00 10.97 7.87
CA ARG A 62 19.64 10.73 7.36
C ARG A 62 19.43 11.35 5.99
N LYS A 63 19.96 12.58 5.76
CA LYS A 63 19.94 13.24 4.44
C LYS A 63 20.69 12.42 3.40
N LEU A 64 21.87 11.92 3.74
CA LEU A 64 22.66 11.08 2.83
C LEU A 64 21.98 9.73 2.56
N ALA A 65 21.34 9.14 3.55
CA ALA A 65 20.57 7.91 3.37
C ALA A 65 19.39 8.12 2.42
N MET A 66 18.63 9.22 2.58
CA MET A 66 17.54 9.59 1.67
C MET A 66 18.05 9.88 0.26
N PHE A 67 19.12 10.65 0.09
CA PHE A 67 19.72 10.93 -1.21
C PHE A 67 20.10 9.64 -1.95
N LYS A 68 20.80 8.72 -1.27
CA LYS A 68 21.19 7.43 -1.83
C LYS A 68 19.99 6.55 -2.20
N LEU A 69 18.93 6.59 -1.41
CA LEU A 69 17.67 5.91 -1.73
C LEU A 69 17.09 6.45 -3.04
N LEU A 70 16.93 7.77 -3.15
CA LEU A 70 16.35 8.43 -4.33
C LEU A 70 17.17 8.12 -5.60
N VAL A 71 18.50 8.19 -5.51
CA VAL A 71 19.40 7.80 -6.61
C VAL A 71 19.22 6.34 -6.99
N LYS A 72 19.17 5.43 -6.00
CA LYS A 72 18.97 3.99 -6.22
C LYS A 72 17.63 3.71 -6.90
N MET A 73 16.57 4.43 -6.54
CA MET A 73 15.25 4.30 -7.16
C MET A 73 15.20 4.81 -8.60
N GLY A 74 16.16 5.64 -9.03
CA GLY A 74 16.24 6.14 -10.40
C GLY A 74 15.91 7.62 -10.58
N TYR A 75 15.66 8.38 -9.51
CA TYR A 75 15.44 9.83 -9.60
C TYR A 75 16.66 10.53 -10.18
N LYS A 76 16.44 11.42 -11.15
CA LYS A 76 17.49 12.17 -11.87
C LYS A 76 17.56 13.64 -11.47
N GLU A 77 16.51 14.17 -10.85
CA GLU A 77 16.50 15.50 -10.28
C GLU A 77 16.08 15.39 -8.81
N ILE A 78 16.91 15.93 -7.92
CA ILE A 78 16.71 15.83 -6.46
C ILE A 78 16.97 17.20 -5.83
N GLU A 79 15.96 17.77 -5.19
CA GLU A 79 16.10 19.03 -4.45
C GLU A 79 16.67 18.74 -3.06
N VAL A 80 17.94 19.14 -2.87
CA VAL A 80 18.77 18.68 -1.74
C VAL A 80 18.76 19.64 -0.54
N GLY A 81 18.21 20.84 -0.70
CA GLY A 81 18.11 21.76 0.42
C GLY A 81 17.95 23.22 0.03
N PHE A 82 18.03 24.07 1.05
CA PHE A 82 18.02 25.54 0.95
C PHE A 82 19.33 26.10 1.55
N PRO A 83 20.47 26.00 0.83
CA PRO A 83 21.81 26.24 1.38
C PRO A 83 22.04 27.65 1.93
N SER A 84 21.28 28.63 1.45
CA SER A 84 21.35 29.99 1.97
C SER A 84 20.51 30.22 3.23
N ALA A 85 19.60 29.32 3.57
CA ALA A 85 18.75 29.44 4.76
C ALA A 85 19.35 28.78 6.00
N SER A 86 20.15 27.71 5.84
CA SER A 86 20.78 27.01 6.96
C SER A 86 22.20 26.55 6.64
N GLN A 87 23.07 26.55 7.66
CA GLN A 87 24.43 26.04 7.52
C GLN A 87 24.41 24.51 7.29
N THR A 88 23.50 23.78 7.91
CA THR A 88 23.35 22.34 7.71
C THR A 88 23.07 22.00 6.25
N ASP A 89 22.18 22.74 5.59
CA ASP A 89 21.88 22.53 4.17
C ASP A 89 23.07 22.92 3.28
N PHE A 90 23.77 24.01 3.62
CA PHE A 90 24.99 24.39 2.91
C PHE A 90 26.04 23.28 3.00
N ASP A 91 26.34 22.82 4.21
CA ASP A 91 27.35 21.78 4.44
C ASP A 91 26.96 20.46 3.76
N PHE A 92 25.68 20.13 3.74
CA PHE A 92 25.21 18.93 3.05
C PHE A 92 25.41 19.02 1.53
N VAL A 93 25.09 20.16 0.91
CA VAL A 93 25.35 20.36 -0.53
C VAL A 93 26.84 20.23 -0.82
N ARG A 94 27.70 20.83 0.00
CA ARG A 94 29.16 20.70 -0.14
C ARG A 94 29.61 19.25 0.02
N THR A 95 29.10 18.52 1.02
CA THR A 95 29.41 17.09 1.22
C THR A 95 29.04 16.27 -0.03
N LEU A 96 27.86 16.49 -0.62
CA LEU A 96 27.47 15.78 -1.84
C LEU A 96 28.45 16.00 -3.01
N ILE A 97 28.98 17.23 -3.13
CA ILE A 97 29.91 17.62 -4.21
C ILE A 97 31.33 17.13 -3.90
N GLU A 98 31.87 17.47 -2.74
CA GLU A 98 33.28 17.25 -2.37
C GLU A 98 33.59 15.76 -2.16
N ASP A 99 32.66 14.99 -1.62
CA ASP A 99 32.81 13.55 -1.40
C ASP A 99 32.37 12.72 -2.63
N GLY A 100 31.94 13.37 -3.72
CA GLY A 100 31.59 12.70 -4.97
C GLY A 100 30.35 11.82 -4.89
N HIS A 101 29.33 12.21 -4.13
CA HIS A 101 28.10 11.43 -3.99
C HIS A 101 27.11 11.59 -5.15
N ILE A 102 27.31 12.58 -6.02
CA ILE A 102 26.39 12.90 -7.12
C ILE A 102 26.78 12.08 -8.37
N PRO A 103 25.95 11.12 -8.82
CA PRO A 103 26.19 10.44 -10.09
C PRO A 103 26.17 11.41 -11.28
N SER A 104 26.89 11.10 -12.33
CA SER A 104 27.04 11.98 -13.50
C SER A 104 25.72 12.24 -14.26
N ASP A 105 24.70 11.40 -14.04
CA ASP A 105 23.37 11.48 -14.64
C ASP A 105 22.30 12.03 -13.67
N VAL A 106 22.71 12.52 -12.50
CA VAL A 106 21.84 13.13 -11.50
C VAL A 106 22.13 14.63 -11.38
N THR A 107 21.09 15.43 -11.37
CA THR A 107 21.14 16.87 -11.16
C THR A 107 20.61 17.21 -9.76
N ILE A 108 21.42 17.89 -8.97
CA ILE A 108 20.93 18.44 -7.69
C ILE A 108 20.18 19.74 -7.94
N GLN A 109 19.16 19.99 -7.15
CA GLN A 109 18.39 21.23 -7.13
C GLN A 109 18.54 21.90 -5.76
N VAL A 110 18.64 23.22 -5.75
CA VAL A 110 18.72 24.02 -4.53
C VAL A 110 17.75 25.20 -4.60
N LEU A 111 17.03 25.43 -3.50
CA LEU A 111 16.06 26.51 -3.40
C LEU A 111 16.71 27.81 -2.95
N VAL A 112 16.21 28.94 -3.46
CA VAL A 112 16.61 30.27 -3.00
C VAL A 112 15.49 31.30 -3.18
N GLN A 113 15.30 32.18 -2.19
CA GLN A 113 14.47 33.37 -2.38
C GLN A 113 15.16 34.40 -3.27
N ALA A 114 14.41 35.20 -4.03
CA ALA A 114 14.87 36.27 -4.86
C ALA A 114 15.44 37.44 -4.02
N ARG A 115 16.57 37.21 -3.31
CA ARG A 115 17.31 38.17 -2.48
C ARG A 115 18.81 38.02 -2.69
N GLU A 116 19.52 39.14 -2.91
CA GLU A 116 20.92 39.15 -3.34
C GLU A 116 21.86 38.29 -2.48
N HIS A 117 21.86 38.48 -1.17
CA HIS A 117 22.77 37.75 -0.27
C HIS A 117 22.48 36.26 -0.20
N LEU A 118 21.19 35.84 -0.38
CA LEU A 118 20.81 34.44 -0.41
C LEU A 118 21.23 33.79 -1.74
N ILE A 119 21.04 34.49 -2.86
CA ILE A 119 21.46 34.02 -4.18
C ILE A 119 22.97 33.82 -4.22
N ALA A 120 23.77 34.84 -3.76
CA ALA A 120 25.23 34.70 -3.68
C ALA A 120 25.65 33.44 -2.90
N ARG A 121 25.08 33.24 -1.71
CA ARG A 121 25.37 32.07 -0.86
C ARG A 121 24.99 30.74 -1.52
N THR A 122 23.93 30.73 -2.34
CA THR A 122 23.50 29.54 -3.09
C THR A 122 24.53 29.18 -4.16
N PHE A 123 25.04 30.17 -4.90
CA PHE A 123 26.08 29.92 -5.90
C PHE A 123 27.41 29.45 -5.27
N GLU A 124 27.78 29.95 -4.09
CA GLU A 124 28.92 29.39 -3.32
C GLU A 124 28.70 27.89 -3.00
N ALA A 125 27.47 27.51 -2.68
CA ALA A 125 27.17 26.12 -2.29
C ALA A 125 27.29 25.13 -3.45
N ILE A 126 26.91 25.54 -4.69
CA ILE A 126 26.83 24.62 -5.84
C ILE A 126 28.12 24.59 -6.67
N GLU A 127 29.09 25.46 -6.40
CA GLU A 127 30.35 25.51 -7.16
C GLU A 127 31.05 24.13 -7.16
N GLY A 128 31.45 23.67 -8.35
CA GLY A 128 32.10 22.37 -8.54
C GLY A 128 31.13 21.18 -8.68
N ALA A 129 29.80 21.39 -8.62
CA ALA A 129 28.86 20.38 -8.99
C ALA A 129 28.90 20.13 -10.52
N PRO A 130 28.74 18.88 -11.02
CA PRO A 130 28.67 18.63 -12.47
C PRO A 130 27.55 19.43 -13.15
N GLN A 131 26.38 19.46 -12.53
CA GLN A 131 25.23 20.28 -12.91
C GLN A 131 24.33 20.55 -11.71
N ALA A 132 23.69 21.71 -11.69
CA ALA A 132 22.79 22.11 -10.62
C ALA A 132 21.60 22.93 -11.15
N ILE A 133 20.41 22.69 -10.59
CA ILE A 133 19.25 23.56 -10.79
C ILE A 133 19.23 24.58 -9.66
N VAL A 134 19.25 25.86 -10.00
CA VAL A 134 19.01 26.97 -9.08
C VAL A 134 17.54 27.35 -9.17
N HIS A 135 16.77 26.92 -8.18
CA HIS A 135 15.34 27.16 -8.07
C HIS A 135 15.11 28.46 -7.26
N PHE A 136 14.86 29.55 -7.94
CA PHE A 136 14.52 30.81 -7.27
C PHE A 136 13.03 31.12 -7.35
N TYR A 137 12.52 31.80 -6.32
CA TYR A 137 11.10 32.09 -6.20
C TYR A 137 10.80 33.41 -5.51
N ASN A 138 9.64 33.93 -5.77
CA ASN A 138 8.93 34.91 -4.96
C ASN A 138 7.41 34.69 -5.10
N SER A 139 6.65 35.05 -4.06
CA SER A 139 5.20 34.90 -4.14
C SER A 139 4.57 35.96 -5.04
N THR A 140 3.58 35.52 -5.81
CA THR A 140 2.85 36.37 -6.77
C THR A 140 1.36 36.52 -6.45
N SER A 141 0.85 35.79 -5.43
CA SER A 141 -0.58 35.74 -5.14
C SER A 141 -1.19 37.08 -4.74
N VAL A 142 -2.45 37.26 -5.06
CA VAL A 142 -3.25 38.45 -4.70
C VAL A 142 -3.16 38.73 -3.20
N LEU A 143 -3.29 37.70 -2.37
CA LEU A 143 -3.28 37.84 -0.93
C LEU A 143 -1.91 38.29 -0.40
N GLN A 144 -0.83 37.65 -0.86
CA GLN A 144 0.52 37.98 -0.38
C GLN A 144 1.00 39.33 -0.89
N ARG A 145 0.69 39.71 -2.11
CA ARG A 145 0.94 41.08 -2.61
C ARG A 145 0.35 42.12 -1.67
N ARG A 146 -0.91 41.93 -1.24
CA ARG A 146 -1.62 42.87 -0.38
C ARG A 146 -1.14 42.85 1.08
N VAL A 147 -0.93 41.65 1.65
CA VAL A 147 -0.76 41.47 3.10
C VAL A 147 0.71 41.40 3.51
N VAL A 148 1.53 40.71 2.72
CA VAL A 148 2.95 40.43 3.04
C VAL A 148 3.87 41.46 2.43
N PHE A 149 3.82 41.64 1.11
CA PHE A 149 4.70 42.58 0.41
C PHE A 149 4.22 44.02 0.47
N GLN A 150 2.91 44.22 0.58
CA GLN A 150 2.27 45.54 0.50
C GLN A 150 2.68 46.27 -0.80
N GLN A 151 2.73 45.51 -1.89
CA GLN A 151 3.11 45.93 -3.23
C GLN A 151 2.02 45.59 -4.23
N ASP A 152 2.00 46.36 -5.33
CA ASP A 152 1.16 46.03 -6.48
C ASP A 152 1.83 44.97 -7.40
N GLN A 153 1.24 44.72 -8.54
CA GLN A 153 1.75 43.77 -9.53
C GLN A 153 3.13 44.18 -10.05
N GLU A 154 3.38 45.49 -10.29
CA GLU A 154 4.67 45.98 -10.80
C GLU A 154 5.78 45.78 -9.76
N GLY A 155 5.53 46.13 -8.51
CA GLY A 155 6.52 45.97 -7.45
C GLY A 155 6.91 44.49 -7.21
N VAL A 156 5.96 43.55 -7.34
CA VAL A 156 6.26 42.11 -7.20
C VAL A 156 6.93 41.55 -8.47
N LEU A 157 6.59 42.05 -9.66
CA LEU A 157 7.30 41.72 -10.90
C LEU A 157 8.79 42.17 -10.80
N ASP A 158 9.06 43.36 -10.27
CA ASP A 158 10.42 43.83 -10.09
C ASP A 158 11.24 42.92 -9.18
N ILE A 159 10.66 42.35 -8.15
CA ILE A 159 11.32 41.32 -7.28
C ILE A 159 11.77 40.11 -8.11
N ALA A 160 10.87 39.59 -8.97
CA ALA A 160 11.19 38.46 -9.83
C ALA A 160 12.32 38.74 -10.81
N LEU A 161 12.26 39.90 -11.51
CA LEU A 161 13.28 40.34 -12.46
C LEU A 161 14.62 40.61 -11.78
N GLN A 162 14.62 41.22 -10.60
CA GLN A 162 15.84 41.42 -9.83
C GLN A 162 16.45 40.06 -9.43
N GLY A 163 15.64 39.10 -9.03
CA GLY A 163 16.09 37.74 -8.76
C GLY A 163 16.75 37.08 -9.97
N ALA A 164 16.16 37.18 -11.15
CA ALA A 164 16.71 36.65 -12.40
C ALA A 164 18.08 37.31 -12.76
N ARG A 165 18.16 38.64 -12.67
CA ARG A 165 19.42 39.38 -12.89
C ARG A 165 20.52 39.00 -11.93
N LEU A 166 20.19 38.81 -10.67
CA LEU A 166 21.13 38.38 -9.65
C LEU A 166 21.61 36.95 -9.88
N CYS A 167 20.74 36.04 -10.27
CA CYS A 167 21.14 34.69 -10.64
C CYS A 167 22.16 34.70 -11.78
N ARG A 168 21.91 35.41 -12.87
CA ARG A 168 22.85 35.54 -13.97
C ARG A 168 24.18 36.17 -13.53
N LYS A 169 24.11 37.27 -12.75
CA LYS A 169 25.29 37.94 -12.22
C LYS A 169 26.20 36.99 -11.44
N TYR A 170 25.65 36.18 -10.55
CA TYR A 170 26.45 35.29 -9.72
C TYR A 170 26.86 34.01 -10.46
N GLU A 171 26.08 33.51 -11.43
CA GLU A 171 26.55 32.51 -12.38
C GLU A 171 27.84 32.96 -13.07
N GLU A 172 27.82 34.14 -13.69
CA GLU A 172 28.98 34.69 -14.41
C GLU A 172 30.20 34.98 -13.51
N GLN A 173 29.97 35.36 -12.26
CA GLN A 173 31.05 35.75 -11.34
C GLN A 173 31.67 34.59 -10.57
N MET A 174 30.90 33.53 -10.29
CA MET A 174 31.28 32.52 -9.30
C MET A 174 31.37 31.11 -9.88
N ILE A 175 30.76 30.84 -11.03
CA ILE A 175 30.70 29.49 -11.58
C ILE A 175 31.68 29.37 -12.75
N SER A 176 32.58 28.37 -12.67
CA SER A 176 33.50 28.03 -13.76
C SER A 176 33.16 26.76 -14.51
N ASP A 177 32.83 25.69 -13.78
CA ASP A 177 32.72 24.34 -14.32
C ASP A 177 31.33 23.67 -14.11
N THR A 178 30.46 24.28 -13.29
CA THR A 178 29.11 23.76 -13.05
C THR A 178 28.16 24.20 -14.16
N LYS A 179 27.44 23.25 -14.77
CA LYS A 179 26.32 23.58 -15.66
C LYS A 179 25.11 24.00 -14.82
N VAL A 180 24.73 25.28 -14.91
CA VAL A 180 23.58 25.85 -14.20
C VAL A 180 22.33 25.74 -15.06
N ILE A 181 21.25 25.29 -14.45
CA ILE A 181 19.88 25.27 -14.99
C ILE A 181 19.04 26.14 -14.05
N TYR A 182 18.16 26.96 -14.60
CA TYR A 182 17.28 27.78 -13.78
C TYR A 182 15.89 27.16 -13.66
N GLU A 183 15.35 27.27 -12.44
CA GLU A 183 13.93 27.06 -12.18
C GLU A 183 13.36 28.31 -11.52
N TYR A 184 12.19 28.74 -11.99
CA TYR A 184 11.43 29.85 -11.39
C TYR A 184 10.05 29.39 -10.96
N SER A 185 9.68 29.71 -9.70
CA SER A 185 8.34 29.52 -9.17
C SER A 185 7.67 30.87 -8.91
N PRO A 186 6.54 31.20 -9.58
CA PRO A 186 5.59 32.18 -9.08
C PRO A 186 4.83 31.55 -7.89
N GLU A 187 5.44 31.61 -6.70
CA GLU A 187 4.93 30.94 -5.50
C GLU A 187 3.50 31.33 -5.20
N SER A 188 2.71 30.41 -4.64
CA SER A 188 1.26 30.57 -4.48
C SER A 188 0.53 30.81 -5.81
N PHE A 189 0.95 30.09 -6.86
CA PHE A 189 0.37 30.19 -8.21
C PHE A 189 -1.15 30.06 -8.21
N THR A 190 -1.72 29.12 -7.45
CA THR A 190 -3.17 28.90 -7.36
C THR A 190 -3.93 30.12 -6.81
N GLY A 191 -3.28 31.03 -6.14
CA GLY A 191 -3.85 32.29 -5.63
C GLY A 191 -3.46 33.52 -6.48
N THR A 192 -2.93 33.30 -7.70
CA THR A 192 -2.43 34.34 -8.62
C THR A 192 -3.34 34.39 -9.85
N GLU A 193 -3.65 35.58 -10.36
CA GLU A 193 -4.34 35.74 -11.63
C GLU A 193 -3.49 35.17 -12.77
N LEU A 194 -4.07 34.38 -13.66
CA LEU A 194 -3.34 33.64 -14.70
C LEU A 194 -2.56 34.57 -15.66
N GLU A 195 -3.19 35.67 -16.08
CA GLU A 195 -2.55 36.68 -16.94
C GLU A 195 -1.34 37.31 -16.25
N TYR A 196 -1.44 37.56 -14.95
CA TYR A 196 -0.32 38.09 -14.18
C TYR A 196 0.78 37.05 -13.99
N ALA A 197 0.44 35.81 -13.68
CA ALA A 197 1.41 34.71 -13.57
C ALA A 197 2.18 34.53 -14.89
N ALA A 198 1.48 34.47 -16.03
CA ALA A 198 2.12 34.38 -17.34
C ALA A 198 2.99 35.59 -17.66
N ARG A 199 2.54 36.80 -17.31
CA ARG A 199 3.33 38.02 -17.48
C ARG A 199 4.64 37.98 -16.70
N VAL A 200 4.61 37.56 -15.44
CA VAL A 200 5.80 37.45 -14.60
C VAL A 200 6.76 36.38 -15.15
N VAL A 201 6.25 35.19 -15.48
CA VAL A 201 7.04 34.09 -16.03
C VAL A 201 7.70 34.49 -17.35
N ASN A 202 6.93 35.08 -18.29
CA ASN A 202 7.46 35.52 -19.58
C ASN A 202 8.56 36.58 -19.40
N ALA A 203 8.37 37.54 -18.49
CA ALA A 203 9.38 38.57 -18.21
C ALA A 203 10.67 37.96 -17.58
N VAL A 204 10.54 36.99 -16.70
CA VAL A 204 11.67 36.23 -16.14
C VAL A 204 12.38 35.43 -17.25
N ALA A 205 11.64 34.77 -18.14
CA ALA A 205 12.20 34.02 -19.25
C ALA A 205 13.01 34.91 -20.21
N GLU A 206 12.50 36.13 -20.51
CA GLU A 206 13.23 37.13 -21.31
C GLU A 206 14.53 37.59 -20.61
N GLU A 207 14.46 37.88 -19.30
CA GLU A 207 15.62 38.33 -18.50
C GLU A 207 16.70 37.23 -18.42
N LEU A 208 16.29 35.95 -18.40
CA LEU A 208 17.19 34.79 -18.40
C LEU A 208 17.63 34.39 -19.81
N GLU A 209 17.20 35.09 -20.87
CA GLU A 209 17.53 34.81 -22.27
C GLU A 209 17.16 33.35 -22.69
N VAL A 210 15.98 32.90 -22.28
CA VAL A 210 15.47 31.56 -22.63
C VAL A 210 15.35 31.42 -24.16
N GLY A 211 15.77 30.25 -24.68
CA GLY A 211 15.85 29.97 -26.12
C GLY A 211 17.15 30.44 -26.78
N GLN A 212 17.90 31.36 -26.17
CA GLN A 212 19.21 31.76 -26.69
C GLN A 212 20.26 30.70 -26.30
N ASN A 213 21.09 30.32 -27.25
CA ASN A 213 22.10 29.27 -27.06
C ASN A 213 21.57 27.95 -26.46
N GLY A 214 20.29 27.64 -26.66
CA GLY A 214 19.66 26.44 -26.13
C GLY A 214 19.37 26.50 -24.62
N ARG A 215 19.35 27.67 -24.01
CA ARG A 215 19.00 27.84 -22.58
C ARG A 215 17.53 27.47 -22.36
N GLU A 216 17.30 26.54 -21.47
CA GLU A 216 15.97 26.14 -20.99
C GLU A 216 15.67 26.79 -19.63
N LEU A 217 14.38 26.92 -19.32
CA LEU A 217 13.88 27.34 -18.01
C LEU A 217 12.85 26.32 -17.52
N ILE A 218 13.02 25.87 -16.28
CA ILE A 218 11.97 25.14 -15.59
C ILE A 218 11.03 26.17 -14.97
N VAL A 219 9.75 26.11 -15.33
CA VAL A 219 8.70 26.95 -14.75
C VAL A 219 7.83 26.06 -13.89
N ASN A 220 7.91 26.26 -12.59
CA ASN A 220 7.14 25.48 -11.65
C ASN A 220 5.84 26.22 -11.28
N LEU A 221 4.72 25.54 -11.31
CA LEU A 221 3.39 26.05 -10.99
C LEU A 221 2.91 25.47 -9.63
N PRO A 222 3.37 26.00 -8.49
CA PRO A 222 3.08 25.37 -7.22
C PRO A 222 1.63 25.64 -6.78
N ALA A 223 0.89 24.55 -6.51
CA ALA A 223 -0.28 24.64 -5.66
C ALA A 223 0.19 24.67 -4.20
N THR A 224 0.88 25.76 -3.83
CA THR A 224 1.42 26.00 -2.48
C THR A 224 0.37 25.75 -1.40
N VAL A 225 -0.88 26.08 -1.70
CA VAL A 225 -2.08 25.60 -1.02
C VAL A 225 -3.06 25.14 -2.09
N GLU A 226 -3.62 23.94 -1.95
CA GLU A 226 -4.71 23.47 -2.82
C GLU A 226 -5.96 24.33 -2.56
N MET A 227 -6.28 25.24 -3.47
CA MET A 227 -7.40 26.17 -3.31
C MET A 227 -8.67 25.73 -4.04
N ALA A 228 -8.53 24.91 -5.08
CA ALA A 228 -9.62 24.50 -5.96
C ALA A 228 -9.62 22.98 -6.20
N THR A 229 -10.60 22.49 -6.95
CA THR A 229 -10.64 21.10 -7.40
C THR A 229 -9.58 20.80 -8.45
N PRO A 230 -9.10 19.54 -8.61
CA PRO A 230 -8.03 19.19 -9.55
C PRO A 230 -8.27 19.60 -11.00
N ASN A 231 -9.51 19.56 -11.47
CA ASN A 231 -9.87 20.00 -12.82
C ASN A 231 -9.62 21.50 -13.04
N VAL A 232 -9.84 22.33 -12.03
CA VAL A 232 -9.54 23.78 -12.11
C VAL A 232 -8.04 24.02 -12.16
N TYR A 233 -7.25 23.24 -11.41
CA TYR A 233 -5.80 23.29 -11.49
C TYR A 233 -5.31 22.86 -12.88
N ALA A 234 -5.86 21.77 -13.44
CA ALA A 234 -5.55 21.35 -14.81
C ALA A 234 -5.90 22.40 -15.86
N ASP A 235 -7.07 23.04 -15.74
CA ASP A 235 -7.43 24.17 -16.60
C ASP A 235 -6.41 25.31 -16.50
N SER A 236 -5.93 25.62 -15.29
CA SER A 236 -4.89 26.65 -15.09
C SER A 236 -3.57 26.27 -15.73
N VAL A 237 -3.18 24.98 -15.64
CA VAL A 237 -1.96 24.47 -16.27
C VAL A 237 -2.06 24.53 -17.80
N GLU A 238 -3.16 24.06 -18.40
CA GLU A 238 -3.34 24.14 -19.86
C GLU A 238 -3.42 25.60 -20.34
N TRP A 239 -4.02 26.49 -19.54
CA TRP A 239 -4.02 27.92 -19.85
C TRP A 239 -2.58 28.47 -19.85
N MET A 240 -1.76 28.13 -18.87
CA MET A 240 -0.34 28.55 -18.84
C MET A 240 0.44 27.94 -20.00
N ASP A 241 0.27 26.65 -20.28
CA ASP A 241 0.92 25.95 -21.41
C ASP A 241 0.71 26.71 -22.75
N ARG A 242 -0.50 27.25 -22.96
CA ARG A 242 -0.87 27.99 -24.16
C ARG A 242 -0.41 29.46 -24.20
N ASN A 243 -0.07 30.05 -23.04
CA ASN A 243 0.19 31.49 -22.93
C ASN A 243 1.62 31.83 -22.52
N LEU A 244 2.50 30.82 -22.37
CA LEU A 244 3.93 31.03 -22.14
C LEU A 244 4.67 31.28 -23.45
N ASN A 245 5.50 32.33 -23.48
CA ASN A 245 6.43 32.59 -24.57
C ASN A 245 7.56 31.56 -24.54
N HIS A 246 8.10 31.21 -25.70
CA HIS A 246 9.20 30.24 -25.80
C HIS A 246 8.89 28.87 -25.18
N ARG A 247 7.63 28.44 -25.28
CA ARG A 247 7.15 27.20 -24.64
C ARG A 247 8.02 25.97 -24.95
N GLU A 248 8.59 25.91 -26.13
CA GLU A 248 9.50 24.86 -26.59
C GLU A 248 10.84 24.79 -25.83
N HIS A 249 11.20 25.85 -25.10
CA HIS A 249 12.37 25.94 -24.23
C HIS A 249 12.00 25.99 -22.74
N ILE A 250 10.73 25.80 -22.42
CA ILE A 250 10.23 25.77 -21.05
C ILE A 250 9.88 24.34 -20.66
N VAL A 251 10.39 23.91 -19.52
CA VAL A 251 9.96 22.67 -18.85
C VAL A 251 8.91 23.07 -17.82
N LEU A 252 7.63 22.78 -18.13
CA LEU A 252 6.53 23.12 -17.24
C LEU A 252 6.41 22.08 -16.12
N SER A 253 6.64 22.51 -14.89
CA SER A 253 6.68 21.69 -13.69
C SER A 253 5.48 21.92 -12.78
N LEU A 254 5.03 20.87 -12.11
CA LEU A 254 3.94 20.90 -11.14
C LEU A 254 4.47 20.58 -9.75
N HIS A 255 3.96 21.30 -8.74
CA HIS A 255 4.28 21.07 -7.34
C HIS A 255 3.01 21.21 -6.49
N PRO A 256 2.08 20.24 -6.55
CA PRO A 256 0.87 20.30 -5.75
C PRO A 256 1.11 19.81 -4.33
N HIS A 257 0.62 20.58 -3.34
CA HIS A 257 0.37 20.10 -1.99
C HIS A 257 -0.96 19.33 -1.90
N ASN A 258 -1.28 18.79 -0.74
CA ASN A 258 -2.40 17.87 -0.54
C ASN A 258 -3.44 18.38 0.45
N ASP A 259 -3.64 19.71 0.53
CA ASP A 259 -4.53 20.35 1.52
C ASP A 259 -5.97 19.89 1.44
N ARG A 260 -6.42 19.49 0.26
CA ARG A 260 -7.78 18.98 0.00
C ARG A 260 -7.82 17.45 -0.09
N GLY A 261 -6.68 16.75 0.05
CA GLY A 261 -6.56 15.32 -0.18
C GLY A 261 -6.62 14.93 -1.68
N THR A 262 -6.33 15.86 -2.58
CA THR A 262 -6.45 15.67 -4.03
C THR A 262 -5.14 15.90 -4.79
N GLY A 263 -4.01 15.98 -4.09
CA GLY A 263 -2.70 16.29 -4.67
C GLY A 263 -2.29 15.34 -5.81
N VAL A 264 -2.52 14.02 -5.67
CA VAL A 264 -2.26 13.03 -6.73
C VAL A 264 -3.13 13.32 -7.95
N ALA A 265 -4.44 13.52 -7.76
CA ALA A 265 -5.34 13.84 -8.87
C ALA A 265 -4.98 15.17 -9.54
N ALA A 266 -4.55 16.18 -8.77
CA ALA A 266 -4.09 17.46 -9.32
C ALA A 266 -2.85 17.29 -10.20
N ALA A 267 -1.88 16.45 -9.78
CA ALA A 267 -0.69 16.15 -10.57
C ALA A 267 -1.01 15.37 -11.85
N GLU A 268 -1.86 14.31 -11.76
CA GLU A 268 -2.26 13.53 -12.93
C GLU A 268 -2.98 14.40 -13.98
N LEU A 269 -3.98 15.16 -13.56
CA LEU A 269 -4.73 16.02 -14.48
C LEU A 269 -3.90 17.19 -14.99
N GLY A 270 -3.01 17.77 -14.16
CA GLY A 270 -2.07 18.80 -14.60
C GLY A 270 -1.04 18.29 -15.61
N TYR A 271 -0.62 17.02 -15.48
CA TYR A 271 0.25 16.38 -16.46
C TYR A 271 -0.47 16.16 -17.80
N LEU A 272 -1.72 15.71 -17.79
CA LEU A 272 -2.56 15.67 -19.00
C LEU A 272 -2.74 17.07 -19.63
N ALA A 273 -2.75 18.11 -18.80
CA ALA A 273 -2.94 19.49 -19.23
C ALA A 273 -1.70 20.13 -19.91
N GLY A 274 -0.57 19.41 -19.99
CA GLY A 274 0.60 19.85 -20.75
C GLY A 274 1.86 20.05 -19.93
N ALA A 275 1.88 19.70 -18.65
CA ALA A 275 3.10 19.72 -17.86
C ALA A 275 4.10 18.64 -18.33
N ASP A 276 5.39 18.92 -18.13
CA ASP A 276 6.51 18.06 -18.53
C ASP A 276 7.15 17.36 -17.30
N ARG A 277 7.00 17.95 -16.11
CA ARG A 277 7.73 17.60 -14.90
C ARG A 277 6.82 17.66 -13.67
N ILE A 278 7.09 16.82 -12.67
CA ILE A 278 6.36 16.83 -11.41
C ILE A 278 7.35 16.75 -10.24
N GLU A 279 7.14 17.60 -9.25
CA GLU A 279 7.84 17.61 -7.98
C GLU A 279 6.97 17.05 -6.86
N GLY A 280 7.56 16.28 -5.96
CA GLY A 280 6.86 15.72 -4.82
C GLY A 280 7.77 14.97 -3.85
N CYS A 281 7.18 14.30 -2.89
CA CYS A 281 7.88 13.50 -1.90
C CYS A 281 7.41 12.06 -1.88
N LEU A 282 8.28 11.15 -1.49
CA LEU A 282 7.91 9.77 -1.22
C LEU A 282 6.87 9.71 -0.09
N PHE A 283 5.78 9.00 -0.31
CA PHE A 283 4.62 8.90 0.60
C PHE A 283 3.99 10.24 0.99
N GLY A 284 4.23 11.29 0.22
CA GLY A 284 3.56 12.57 0.35
C GLY A 284 3.94 13.40 1.58
N ASN A 285 5.14 13.24 2.13
CA ASN A 285 5.58 14.05 3.26
C ASN A 285 5.74 15.54 2.87
N GLY A 286 5.48 16.45 3.80
CA GLY A 286 5.64 17.89 3.57
C GLY A 286 4.79 18.75 4.49
N GLU A 287 4.81 20.05 4.25
CA GLU A 287 4.07 21.05 5.01
C GLU A 287 2.57 20.74 5.09
N ARG A 288 1.96 21.02 6.23
CA ARG A 288 0.52 20.87 6.54
C ARG A 288 0.04 19.42 6.32
N THR A 289 -0.46 19.11 5.12
CA THR A 289 -1.00 17.80 4.72
C THR A 289 -0.07 17.04 3.77
N GLY A 290 1.10 17.63 3.45
CA GLY A 290 2.13 17.04 2.62
C GLY A 290 2.11 17.51 1.17
N ASN A 291 3.12 17.04 0.44
CA ASN A 291 3.27 17.17 -1.01
C ASN A 291 2.49 16.06 -1.74
N VAL A 292 2.44 16.13 -3.07
CA VAL A 292 1.99 15.00 -3.87
C VAL A 292 2.85 13.77 -3.57
N ASP A 293 2.19 12.62 -3.40
CA ASP A 293 2.85 11.34 -3.14
C ASP A 293 3.41 10.73 -4.43
N LEU A 294 4.73 10.76 -4.59
CA LEU A 294 5.42 10.22 -5.76
C LEU A 294 5.29 8.70 -5.88
N VAL A 295 5.16 7.98 -4.76
CA VAL A 295 4.94 6.52 -4.78
C VAL A 295 3.58 6.20 -5.39
N THR A 296 2.53 6.86 -4.90
CA THR A 296 1.18 6.66 -5.43
C THR A 296 1.11 7.07 -6.89
N LEU A 297 1.68 8.21 -7.26
CA LEU A 297 1.63 8.73 -8.63
C LEU A 297 2.38 7.82 -9.63
N GLY A 298 3.58 7.35 -9.27
CA GLY A 298 4.36 6.44 -10.10
C GLY A 298 3.66 5.08 -10.28
N LEU A 299 3.11 4.52 -9.21
CA LEU A 299 2.42 3.23 -9.27
C LEU A 299 1.03 3.30 -9.91
N ASN A 300 0.36 4.45 -9.87
CA ASN A 300 -0.84 4.69 -10.69
C ASN A 300 -0.51 4.57 -12.18
N MET A 301 0.61 5.14 -12.64
CA MET A 301 1.07 4.98 -14.03
C MET A 301 1.41 3.54 -14.35
N TYR A 302 2.17 2.86 -13.47
CA TYR A 302 2.56 1.47 -13.63
C TYR A 302 1.35 0.54 -13.83
N THR A 303 0.31 0.70 -13.03
CA THR A 303 -0.92 -0.10 -13.14
C THR A 303 -1.75 0.18 -14.40
N GLN A 304 -1.41 1.22 -15.14
CA GLN A 304 -1.97 1.55 -16.47
C GLN A 304 -1.03 1.15 -17.63
N GLY A 305 0.04 0.42 -17.34
CA GLY A 305 1.00 -0.02 -18.35
C GLY A 305 1.98 1.05 -18.80
N VAL A 306 2.14 2.13 -18.04
CA VAL A 306 3.12 3.18 -18.28
C VAL A 306 4.28 3.01 -17.31
N ASP A 307 5.48 2.77 -17.84
CA ASP A 307 6.70 2.67 -17.04
C ASP A 307 6.99 4.02 -16.34
N PRO A 308 6.95 4.09 -15.01
CA PRO A 308 7.26 5.32 -14.27
C PRO A 308 8.75 5.69 -14.31
N GLN A 309 9.62 4.79 -14.81
CA GLN A 309 11.08 4.93 -14.83
C GLN A 309 11.71 5.09 -13.43
N ILE A 310 10.98 4.69 -12.40
CA ILE A 310 11.37 4.68 -10.98
C ILE A 310 11.16 3.26 -10.46
N ASP A 311 12.14 2.73 -9.75
CA ASP A 311 12.11 1.37 -9.20
C ASP A 311 11.40 1.36 -7.83
N PHE A 312 10.24 0.72 -7.78
CA PHE A 312 9.44 0.47 -6.57
C PHE A 312 9.47 -1.00 -6.14
N SER A 313 10.33 -1.83 -6.71
CA SER A 313 10.33 -3.29 -6.50
C SER A 313 10.66 -3.74 -5.08
N ASP A 314 11.15 -2.84 -4.22
CA ASP A 314 11.37 -3.05 -2.78
C ASP A 314 10.63 -1.99 -1.98
N ILE A 315 9.30 -1.97 -2.06
CA ILE A 315 8.49 -0.93 -1.43
C ILE A 315 8.65 -0.88 0.10
N ASP A 316 8.89 -2.02 0.74
CA ASP A 316 9.09 -2.09 2.18
C ASP A 316 10.46 -1.54 2.60
N GLY A 317 11.51 -1.78 1.81
CA GLY A 317 12.83 -1.17 2.02
C GLY A 317 12.79 0.35 1.81
N ILE A 318 12.09 0.81 0.78
CA ILE A 318 11.84 2.24 0.51
C ILE A 318 11.12 2.87 1.70
N ARG A 319 9.99 2.30 2.12
CA ARG A 319 9.19 2.80 3.26
C ARG A 319 10.00 2.88 4.55
N LYS A 320 10.71 1.82 4.91
CA LYS A 320 11.55 1.78 6.12
C LYS A 320 12.62 2.85 6.12
N THR A 321 13.25 3.09 4.97
CA THR A 321 14.26 4.16 4.82
C THR A 321 13.62 5.54 4.98
N VAL A 322 12.47 5.78 4.35
CA VAL A 322 11.73 7.04 4.47
C VAL A 322 11.28 7.27 5.93
N GLU A 323 10.72 6.25 6.59
CA GLU A 323 10.33 6.33 8.01
C GLU A 323 11.53 6.61 8.93
N TYR A 324 12.68 6.01 8.65
CA TYR A 324 13.93 6.29 9.37
C TYR A 324 14.39 7.74 9.15
N CYS A 325 14.38 8.22 7.92
CA CYS A 325 14.83 9.58 7.60
C CYS A 325 13.88 10.64 8.16
N ASN A 326 12.58 10.46 8.00
CA ASN A 326 11.57 11.42 8.42
C ASN A 326 11.21 11.34 9.91
N GLN A 327 11.53 10.23 10.59
CA GLN A 327 11.06 9.93 11.97
C GLN A 327 9.52 9.98 12.08
N LEU A 328 8.83 9.72 10.99
CA LEU A 328 7.38 9.66 10.87
C LEU A 328 6.97 8.33 10.23
N LYS A 329 5.87 7.76 10.72
CA LYS A 329 5.31 6.52 10.15
C LYS A 329 4.49 6.81 8.90
N VAL A 330 4.64 5.98 7.89
CA VAL A 330 3.74 5.92 6.74
C VAL A 330 2.42 5.32 7.20
N HIS A 331 1.31 5.92 6.79
CA HIS A 331 0.00 5.46 7.20
C HIS A 331 -0.29 4.04 6.69
N GLU A 332 -0.87 3.19 7.54
CA GLU A 332 -1.13 1.77 7.24
C GLU A 332 -1.98 1.52 5.98
N ARG A 333 -2.73 2.53 5.53
CA ARG A 333 -3.56 2.50 4.32
C ARG A 333 -3.06 3.44 3.22
N SER A 334 -1.80 3.89 3.28
CA SER A 334 -1.19 4.60 2.16
C SER A 334 -1.23 3.72 0.92
N PRO A 335 -1.66 4.24 -0.23
CA PRO A 335 -1.74 3.45 -1.46
C PRO A 335 -0.41 2.71 -1.73
N TYR A 336 -0.51 1.46 -2.13
CA TYR A 336 0.59 0.55 -2.46
C TYR A 336 1.60 0.26 -1.34
N GLY A 337 1.94 1.24 -0.50
CA GLY A 337 3.02 1.13 0.50
C GLY A 337 2.57 0.82 1.92
N GLY A 338 1.31 1.01 2.28
CA GLY A 338 0.79 0.77 3.63
C GLY A 338 0.73 -0.71 4.00
N ASP A 339 0.78 -1.03 5.30
CA ASP A 339 0.79 -2.42 5.77
C ASP A 339 -0.51 -3.18 5.46
N LEU A 340 -1.64 -2.48 5.30
CA LEU A 340 -2.96 -3.07 5.13
C LEU A 340 -3.47 -3.09 3.67
N VAL A 341 -2.67 -2.62 2.71
CA VAL A 341 -3.16 -2.43 1.33
C VAL A 341 -3.32 -3.73 0.55
N PHE A 342 -2.58 -4.78 0.92
CA PHE A 342 -2.68 -6.10 0.30
C PHE A 342 -3.39 -7.12 1.19
N THR A 343 -4.19 -6.67 2.16
CA THR A 343 -4.99 -7.51 3.04
C THR A 343 -6.47 -7.45 2.70
N ALA A 344 -7.10 -8.61 2.62
CA ALA A 344 -8.55 -8.70 2.50
C ALA A 344 -9.14 -9.25 3.81
N PHE A 345 -10.09 -8.51 4.40
CA PHE A 345 -10.76 -8.89 5.65
C PHE A 345 -12.08 -9.64 5.42
N SER A 346 -12.71 -9.45 4.27
CA SER A 346 -13.96 -10.10 3.91
C SER A 346 -13.70 -11.49 3.29
N GLY A 347 -14.36 -12.53 3.78
CA GLY A 347 -14.23 -13.88 3.24
C GLY A 347 -14.66 -14.00 1.76
N SER A 348 -15.59 -13.17 1.31
CA SER A 348 -15.97 -13.12 -0.11
C SER A 348 -14.87 -12.52 -0.98
N HIS A 349 -14.14 -11.51 -0.48
CA HIS A 349 -13.00 -10.94 -1.19
C HIS A 349 -11.84 -11.94 -1.26
N GLN A 350 -11.55 -12.65 -0.18
CA GLN A 350 -10.52 -13.69 -0.13
C GLN A 350 -10.79 -14.84 -1.12
N ASP A 351 -12.04 -15.31 -1.18
CA ASP A 351 -12.46 -16.33 -2.15
C ASP A 351 -12.30 -15.84 -3.59
N ALA A 352 -12.65 -14.58 -3.85
CA ALA A 352 -12.50 -13.98 -5.18
C ALA A 352 -11.02 -13.81 -5.58
N ILE A 353 -10.16 -13.36 -4.66
CA ILE A 353 -8.72 -13.24 -4.89
C ILE A 353 -8.10 -14.61 -5.19
N LYS A 354 -8.43 -15.64 -4.39
CA LYS A 354 -7.98 -17.01 -4.64
C LYS A 354 -8.36 -17.49 -6.04
N LYS A 355 -9.64 -17.33 -6.42
CA LYS A 355 -10.13 -17.68 -7.76
C LYS A 355 -9.46 -16.87 -8.86
N GLY A 356 -9.12 -15.61 -8.58
CA GLY A 356 -8.36 -14.77 -9.48
C GLY A 356 -6.97 -15.32 -9.76
N PHE A 357 -6.22 -15.71 -8.74
CA PHE A 357 -4.91 -16.37 -8.92
C PHE A 357 -5.02 -17.67 -9.71
N GLU A 358 -5.98 -18.53 -9.35
CA GLU A 358 -6.21 -19.79 -10.07
C GLU A 358 -6.61 -19.55 -11.55
N ALA A 359 -7.35 -18.49 -11.84
CA ALA A 359 -7.72 -18.11 -13.21
C ALA A 359 -6.50 -17.59 -13.98
N LEU A 360 -5.66 -16.75 -13.35
CA LEU A 360 -4.44 -16.22 -13.94
C LEU A 360 -3.47 -17.35 -14.32
N GLU A 361 -3.26 -18.33 -13.43
CA GLU A 361 -2.44 -19.51 -13.70
C GLU A 361 -2.97 -20.34 -14.90
N ARG A 362 -4.29 -20.53 -14.98
CA ARG A 362 -4.91 -21.22 -16.13
C ARG A 362 -4.70 -20.45 -17.44
N THR A 363 -4.94 -19.13 -17.43
CA THR A 363 -4.74 -18.28 -18.61
C THR A 363 -3.30 -18.34 -19.09
N ALA A 364 -2.33 -18.28 -18.19
CA ALA A 364 -0.92 -18.41 -18.51
C ALA A 364 -0.60 -19.79 -19.13
N ALA A 365 -1.06 -20.86 -18.51
CA ALA A 365 -0.86 -22.22 -19.00
C ALA A 365 -1.51 -22.46 -20.38
N GLU A 366 -2.73 -21.98 -20.61
CA GLU A 366 -3.43 -22.09 -21.91
C GLU A 366 -2.71 -21.29 -23.00
N ALA A 367 -2.07 -20.16 -22.65
CA ALA A 367 -1.27 -19.37 -23.57
C ALA A 367 0.16 -19.91 -23.77
N GLY A 368 0.58 -20.92 -23.00
CA GLY A 368 1.98 -21.41 -22.99
C GLY A 368 2.97 -20.38 -22.46
N LYS A 369 2.55 -19.53 -21.53
CA LYS A 369 3.28 -18.43 -20.92
C LYS A 369 3.45 -18.63 -19.41
N THR A 370 4.29 -17.83 -18.81
CA THR A 370 4.36 -17.65 -17.35
C THR A 370 3.28 -16.66 -16.88
N VAL A 371 3.02 -16.61 -15.60
CA VAL A 371 2.05 -15.68 -14.97
C VAL A 371 2.48 -14.22 -15.22
N ASP A 372 3.79 -13.96 -15.26
CA ASP A 372 4.35 -12.62 -15.48
C ASP A 372 4.27 -12.14 -16.95
N GLU A 373 3.86 -13.01 -17.88
CA GLU A 373 3.71 -12.69 -19.31
C GLU A 373 2.25 -12.50 -19.75
N VAL A 374 1.30 -12.55 -18.82
CA VAL A 374 -0.13 -12.32 -19.07
C VAL A 374 -0.62 -11.10 -18.30
N TYR A 375 -1.74 -10.51 -18.74
CA TYR A 375 -2.32 -9.36 -18.05
C TYR A 375 -2.74 -9.71 -16.63
N TRP A 376 -2.47 -8.78 -15.69
CA TRP A 376 -2.90 -8.90 -14.31
C TRP A 376 -4.41 -8.72 -14.18
N GLU A 377 -5.14 -9.74 -13.76
CA GLU A 377 -6.60 -9.75 -13.65
C GLU A 377 -7.05 -10.45 -12.35
N VAL A 378 -6.50 -10.02 -11.21
CA VAL A 378 -6.90 -10.55 -9.90
C VAL A 378 -7.87 -9.58 -9.21
N PRO A 379 -9.11 -10.02 -8.87
CA PRO A 379 -10.07 -9.16 -8.18
C PRO A 379 -9.51 -8.57 -6.89
N TYR A 380 -9.85 -7.31 -6.59
CA TYR A 380 -9.46 -6.56 -5.39
C TYR A 380 -7.97 -6.26 -5.23
N LEU A 381 -7.11 -6.72 -6.12
CA LEU A 381 -5.69 -6.39 -6.13
C LEU A 381 -5.37 -5.58 -7.41
N PRO A 382 -5.23 -4.26 -7.30
CA PRO A 382 -4.98 -3.39 -8.46
C PRO A 382 -3.59 -3.58 -9.07
N ILE A 383 -2.68 -4.21 -8.33
CA ILE A 383 -1.31 -4.53 -8.75
C ILE A 383 -0.92 -5.90 -8.19
N ASP A 384 0.01 -6.59 -8.84
CA ASP A 384 0.65 -7.77 -8.28
C ASP A 384 1.57 -7.36 -7.11
N PRO A 385 1.31 -7.81 -5.88
CA PRO A 385 2.19 -7.50 -4.75
C PRO A 385 3.65 -7.89 -4.96
N ARG A 386 3.93 -8.92 -5.78
CA ARG A 386 5.28 -9.41 -6.08
C ARG A 386 6.11 -8.36 -6.83
N ASP A 387 5.48 -7.54 -7.67
CA ASP A 387 6.15 -6.45 -8.39
C ASP A 387 6.73 -5.39 -7.43
N LEU A 388 6.20 -5.32 -6.21
CA LEU A 388 6.63 -4.42 -5.15
C LEU A 388 7.51 -5.12 -4.09
N GLY A 389 7.95 -6.36 -4.35
CA GLY A 389 8.72 -7.16 -3.38
C GLY A 389 7.88 -7.67 -2.21
N ARG A 390 6.54 -7.62 -2.33
CA ARG A 390 5.59 -8.14 -1.33
C ARG A 390 4.98 -9.46 -1.77
N THR A 391 4.45 -10.17 -0.82
CA THR A 391 3.55 -11.29 -1.08
C THR A 391 2.12 -10.87 -0.77
N TYR A 392 1.14 -11.50 -1.42
CA TYR A 392 -0.22 -11.46 -0.91
C TYR A 392 -0.21 -12.19 0.43
N GLU A 393 -0.05 -11.44 1.48
CA GLU A 393 -0.28 -11.95 2.82
C GLU A 393 -1.79 -11.94 3.04
N ALA A 394 -2.38 -13.12 2.96
CA ALA A 394 -3.64 -13.35 3.61
C ALA A 394 -3.40 -13.23 5.13
N ILE A 395 -3.18 -12.03 5.64
CA ILE A 395 -3.39 -11.76 7.05
C ILE A 395 -4.90 -11.85 7.22
N ILE A 396 -5.36 -13.08 7.37
CA ILE A 396 -6.73 -13.35 7.72
C ILE A 396 -6.83 -13.00 9.20
N ARG A 397 -7.06 -11.73 9.48
CA ARG A 397 -7.61 -11.32 10.75
C ARG A 397 -9.07 -11.73 10.71
N VAL A 398 -9.36 -12.93 11.22
CA VAL A 398 -10.72 -13.37 11.43
C VAL A 398 -11.29 -12.51 12.55
N ASN A 399 -12.11 -11.53 12.21
CA ASN A 399 -12.94 -10.81 13.17
C ASN A 399 -14.37 -11.39 13.12
N SER A 400 -15.25 -10.92 13.99
CA SER A 400 -16.67 -11.34 14.04
C SER A 400 -17.43 -11.19 12.71
N GLN A 401 -16.88 -10.47 11.73
CA GLN A 401 -17.47 -10.27 10.40
C GLN A 401 -16.80 -11.11 9.29
N SER A 402 -15.74 -11.86 9.61
CA SER A 402 -15.04 -12.70 8.65
C SER A 402 -15.87 -13.96 8.37
N GLY A 403 -16.29 -14.13 7.13
CA GLY A 403 -17.14 -15.26 6.73
C GLY A 403 -16.42 -16.62 6.78
N LYS A 404 -17.21 -17.69 6.61
CA LYS A 404 -16.82 -19.11 6.65
C LYS A 404 -15.59 -19.50 5.81
N GLY A 405 -15.37 -18.81 4.69
CA GLY A 405 -14.28 -19.09 3.76
C GLY A 405 -12.89 -18.74 4.30
N GLY A 406 -12.79 -17.67 5.07
CA GLY A 406 -11.51 -17.23 5.64
C GLY A 406 -10.93 -18.18 6.67
N MET A 407 -11.79 -18.72 7.54
CA MET A 407 -11.39 -19.69 8.58
C MET A 407 -10.90 -21.00 7.97
N ALA A 408 -11.64 -21.50 6.97
CA ALA A 408 -11.28 -22.72 6.26
C ALA A 408 -9.96 -22.58 5.48
N TYR A 409 -9.75 -21.43 4.89
CA TYR A 409 -8.50 -21.13 4.18
C TYR A 409 -7.29 -21.17 5.12
N LEU A 410 -7.36 -20.53 6.31
CA LEU A 410 -6.25 -20.57 7.30
C LEU A 410 -5.94 -22.00 7.75
N LEU A 411 -6.96 -22.78 8.09
CA LEU A 411 -6.74 -24.15 8.49
C LEU A 411 -6.12 -24.99 7.37
N LYS A 412 -6.48 -24.70 6.12
CA LYS A 412 -5.89 -25.37 4.95
C LYS A 412 -4.43 -24.92 4.74
N GLN A 413 -4.17 -23.64 4.75
CA GLN A 413 -2.85 -23.07 4.45
C GLN A 413 -1.81 -23.37 5.54
N ASP A 414 -2.19 -23.16 6.81
CA ASP A 414 -1.25 -23.25 7.91
C ASP A 414 -1.14 -24.67 8.51
N HIS A 415 -2.21 -25.46 8.38
CA HIS A 415 -2.31 -26.79 9.01
C HIS A 415 -2.67 -27.93 8.05
N GLY A 416 -2.83 -27.65 6.76
CA GLY A 416 -3.14 -28.65 5.73
C GLY A 416 -4.53 -29.28 5.86
N LEU A 417 -5.48 -28.63 6.55
CA LEU A 417 -6.82 -29.14 6.81
C LEU A 417 -7.85 -28.58 5.83
N ASP A 418 -8.32 -29.39 4.89
CA ASP A 418 -9.35 -29.02 3.91
C ASP A 418 -10.74 -29.49 4.38
N LEU A 419 -11.38 -28.68 5.22
CA LEU A 419 -12.66 -29.03 5.83
C LEU A 419 -13.79 -29.16 4.77
N PRO A 420 -14.62 -30.20 4.85
CA PRO A 420 -15.88 -30.28 4.09
C PRO A 420 -16.77 -29.04 4.32
N ARG A 421 -17.52 -28.63 3.30
CA ARG A 421 -18.34 -27.41 3.36
C ARG A 421 -19.27 -27.34 4.58
N ARG A 422 -19.86 -28.44 4.99
CA ARG A 422 -20.75 -28.49 6.15
C ARG A 422 -19.99 -28.40 7.47
N ALA A 423 -18.77 -28.97 7.55
CA ALA A 423 -17.89 -28.82 8.69
C ALA A 423 -17.40 -27.37 8.82
N GLN A 424 -17.09 -26.67 7.70
CA GLN A 424 -16.78 -25.24 7.71
C GLN A 424 -17.91 -24.40 8.31
N VAL A 425 -19.15 -24.74 8.00
CA VAL A 425 -20.34 -24.06 8.56
C VAL A 425 -20.45 -24.27 10.06
N GLU A 426 -20.23 -25.51 10.53
CA GLU A 426 -20.24 -25.81 11.96
C GLU A 426 -19.13 -25.10 12.70
N PHE A 427 -17.89 -25.21 12.20
CA PHE A 427 -16.73 -24.56 12.82
C PHE A 427 -16.87 -23.04 12.89
N SER A 428 -17.42 -22.42 11.84
CA SER A 428 -17.63 -20.98 11.84
C SER A 428 -18.56 -20.48 12.95
N LYS A 429 -19.58 -21.29 13.32
CA LYS A 429 -20.48 -20.97 14.44
C LYS A 429 -19.75 -21.05 15.79
N ILE A 430 -18.87 -22.04 15.94
CA ILE A 430 -18.08 -22.22 17.15
C ILE A 430 -17.12 -21.04 17.34
N VAL A 431 -16.40 -20.64 16.27
CA VAL A 431 -15.50 -19.49 16.31
C VAL A 431 -16.28 -18.20 16.58
N GLN A 432 -17.44 -18.01 15.95
CA GLN A 432 -18.29 -16.85 16.18
C GLN A 432 -18.69 -16.74 17.66
N ALA A 433 -19.18 -17.82 18.25
CA ALA A 433 -19.58 -17.84 19.65
C ALA A 433 -18.42 -17.49 20.60
N ARG A 434 -17.19 -18.00 20.32
CA ARG A 434 -15.99 -17.66 21.09
C ARG A 434 -15.59 -16.20 20.90
N THR A 435 -15.63 -15.68 19.68
CA THR A 435 -15.28 -14.27 19.38
C THR A 435 -16.26 -13.30 20.03
N ASP A 436 -17.55 -13.62 20.01
CA ASP A 436 -18.59 -12.79 20.62
C ASP A 436 -18.45 -12.76 22.15
N ALA A 437 -17.98 -13.83 22.76
CA ALA A 437 -17.78 -13.92 24.21
C ALA A 437 -16.48 -13.25 24.70
N GLU A 438 -15.38 -13.38 23.95
CA GLU A 438 -14.05 -12.94 24.37
C GLU A 438 -13.66 -11.57 23.81
N GLY A 439 -14.25 -11.15 22.69
CA GLY A 439 -13.87 -9.96 21.95
C GLY A 439 -12.46 -10.06 21.32
N GLY A 440 -12.06 -9.01 20.62
CA GLY A 440 -10.70 -8.87 20.10
C GLY A 440 -10.43 -9.58 18.78
N GLU A 441 -9.16 -9.61 18.39
CA GLU A 441 -8.69 -10.16 17.12
C GLU A 441 -8.55 -11.68 17.16
N MET A 442 -9.00 -12.37 16.10
CA MET A 442 -8.84 -13.80 15.92
C MET A 442 -7.59 -14.08 15.07
N THR A 443 -6.47 -14.40 15.72
CA THR A 443 -5.23 -14.78 15.04
C THR A 443 -5.31 -16.24 14.53
N SER A 444 -4.45 -16.63 13.56
CA SER A 444 -4.31 -18.02 13.09
C SER A 444 -4.05 -18.98 14.26
N GLN A 445 -3.22 -18.60 15.21
CA GLN A 445 -2.95 -19.42 16.40
C GLN A 445 -4.17 -19.56 17.31
N LYS A 446 -4.95 -18.50 17.52
CA LYS A 446 -6.22 -18.59 18.27
C LYS A 446 -7.22 -19.49 17.55
N LEU A 447 -7.34 -19.36 16.24
CA LEU A 447 -8.21 -20.19 15.41
C LEU A 447 -7.82 -21.66 15.53
N TRP A 448 -6.52 -21.97 15.44
CA TRP A 448 -6.00 -23.32 15.65
C TRP A 448 -6.33 -23.86 17.04
N ASN A 449 -6.13 -23.05 18.08
CA ASN A 449 -6.41 -23.46 19.44
C ASN A 449 -7.89 -23.79 19.65
N ILE A 450 -8.82 -23.01 19.07
CA ILE A 450 -10.26 -23.29 19.09
C ILE A 450 -10.56 -24.58 18.33
N PHE A 451 -9.96 -24.77 17.15
CA PHE A 451 -10.13 -25.98 16.36
C PHE A 451 -9.63 -27.22 17.10
N ALA A 452 -8.43 -27.15 17.65
CA ALA A 452 -7.83 -28.26 18.39
C ALA A 452 -8.62 -28.60 19.66
N ASP A 453 -9.05 -27.60 20.43
CA ASP A 453 -9.87 -27.79 21.63
C ASP A 453 -11.25 -28.39 21.30
N GLU A 454 -11.81 -28.05 20.16
CA GLU A 454 -13.13 -28.54 19.79
C GLU A 454 -13.10 -29.94 19.18
N TYR A 455 -12.15 -30.24 18.28
CA TYR A 455 -12.18 -31.48 17.50
C TYR A 455 -11.11 -32.50 17.85
N LEU A 456 -9.97 -32.05 18.37
CA LEU A 456 -8.82 -32.92 18.62
C LEU A 456 -8.60 -33.15 20.11
N PRO A 457 -8.19 -34.37 20.54
CA PRO A 457 -7.83 -34.60 21.93
C PRO A 457 -6.56 -33.82 22.27
N ALA A 458 -6.54 -33.15 23.42
CA ALA A 458 -5.34 -32.47 23.90
C ALA A 458 -4.17 -33.43 24.05
N THR A 459 -2.97 -32.98 23.68
CA THR A 459 -1.73 -33.73 23.89
C THR A 459 -1.36 -33.77 25.38
N ASP A 460 -1.71 -32.71 26.12
CA ASP A 460 -1.57 -32.63 27.56
C ASP A 460 -2.64 -33.52 28.26
N THR A 461 -2.21 -34.45 29.09
CA THR A 461 -3.09 -35.41 29.76
C THR A 461 -4.08 -34.74 30.71
N GLU A 462 -3.71 -33.61 31.33
CA GLU A 462 -4.56 -32.88 32.28
C GLU A 462 -5.67 -32.08 31.55
N LYS A 463 -5.46 -31.73 30.30
CA LYS A 463 -6.42 -30.97 29.45
C LYS A 463 -7.23 -31.87 28.54
N ARG A 464 -7.00 -33.19 28.58
CA ARG A 464 -7.76 -34.12 27.74
C ARG A 464 -9.23 -34.18 28.16
N TRP A 465 -10.09 -34.01 27.18
CA TRP A 465 -11.51 -34.18 27.37
C TRP A 465 -12.05 -35.38 26.55
N GLY A 466 -13.20 -35.86 26.90
CA GLY A 466 -13.87 -36.94 26.22
C GLY A 466 -13.89 -38.24 27.01
N LYS A 467 -14.99 -38.93 26.89
CA LYS A 467 -15.25 -40.22 27.59
C LYS A 467 -14.48 -41.38 26.98
N TYR A 468 -14.34 -41.35 25.63
CA TYR A 468 -13.75 -42.44 24.86
C TYR A 468 -12.40 -42.07 24.25
N ARG A 469 -11.45 -43.03 24.28
CA ARG A 469 -10.15 -42.89 23.59
C ARG A 469 -9.69 -44.23 23.08
N ILE A 470 -9.19 -44.30 21.83
CA ILE A 470 -8.56 -45.51 21.28
C ILE A 470 -7.10 -45.51 21.62
N GLU A 471 -6.61 -46.55 22.30
CA GLU A 471 -5.22 -46.75 22.69
C GLU A 471 -4.51 -47.74 21.77
N SER A 472 -5.19 -48.78 21.32
CA SER A 472 -4.61 -49.76 20.40
C SER A 472 -5.67 -50.21 19.36
N ILE A 473 -5.20 -50.57 18.18
CA ILE A 473 -6.03 -51.01 17.04
C ILE A 473 -5.39 -52.26 16.45
N ASN A 474 -6.21 -53.28 16.27
CA ASN A 474 -5.86 -54.44 15.46
C ASN A 474 -7.04 -54.73 14.51
N ILE A 475 -6.72 -54.83 13.22
CA ILE A 475 -7.71 -55.02 12.14
C ILE A 475 -7.38 -56.36 11.46
N ASP A 476 -8.38 -57.21 11.39
CA ASP A 476 -8.32 -58.50 10.70
C ASP A 476 -9.38 -58.52 9.61
N SER A 477 -8.97 -58.60 8.36
CA SER A 477 -9.84 -58.58 7.20
C SER A 477 -9.84 -59.94 6.54
N ALA A 478 -11.00 -60.60 6.52
CA ALA A 478 -11.18 -61.87 5.86
C ALA A 478 -11.44 -61.67 4.34
N ASP A 479 -11.08 -62.67 3.53
CA ASP A 479 -11.37 -62.70 2.08
C ASP A 479 -12.88 -62.61 1.74
N THR A 480 -13.76 -62.79 2.72
CA THR A 480 -15.20 -62.65 2.60
C THR A 480 -15.71 -61.22 2.63
N GLY A 481 -14.81 -60.22 2.76
CA GLY A 481 -15.17 -58.80 2.83
C GLY A 481 -15.59 -58.33 4.22
N ALA A 482 -15.66 -59.20 5.23
CA ALA A 482 -15.92 -58.80 6.62
C ALA A 482 -14.62 -58.35 7.30
N THR A 483 -14.67 -57.22 7.98
CA THR A 483 -13.53 -56.66 8.75
C THR A 483 -13.84 -56.80 10.25
N THR A 484 -12.96 -57.49 10.99
CA THR A 484 -13.02 -57.53 12.45
C THR A 484 -12.05 -56.51 13.04
N LEU A 485 -12.61 -55.57 13.79
CA LEU A 485 -11.84 -54.55 14.52
C LEU A 485 -11.75 -54.96 16.01
N ARG A 486 -10.53 -55.00 16.52
CA ARG A 486 -10.27 -55.13 17.94
C ARG A 486 -9.53 -53.87 18.43
N VAL A 487 -10.12 -53.20 19.42
CA VAL A 487 -9.56 -51.95 19.97
C VAL A 487 -9.33 -52.06 21.46
N GLY A 488 -8.25 -51.45 21.93
CA GLY A 488 -8.10 -51.03 23.33
C GLY A 488 -8.84 -49.71 23.47
N LEU A 489 -10.05 -49.75 24.01
CA LEU A 489 -10.91 -48.58 24.20
C LEU A 489 -10.80 -48.12 25.66
N ASN A 490 -10.26 -46.95 25.86
CA ASN A 490 -10.27 -46.27 27.15
C ASN A 490 -11.62 -45.59 27.35
N ILE A 491 -12.30 -45.90 28.44
CA ILE A 491 -13.58 -45.35 28.85
C ILE A 491 -13.43 -44.76 30.24
N ASP A 492 -13.56 -43.43 30.39
CA ASP A 492 -13.41 -42.72 31.68
C ASP A 492 -12.10 -43.09 32.45
N GLY A 493 -11.01 -43.28 31.73
CA GLY A 493 -9.69 -43.56 32.32
C GLY A 493 -9.34 -45.08 32.44
N HIS A 494 -10.28 -45.99 32.19
CA HIS A 494 -10.04 -47.43 32.22
C HIS A 494 -10.05 -48.04 30.81
N THR A 495 -9.03 -48.85 30.49
CA THR A 495 -8.89 -49.45 29.15
C THR A 495 -9.52 -50.85 29.11
N TYR A 496 -10.40 -51.03 28.15
CA TYR A 496 -11.07 -52.29 27.88
C TYR A 496 -10.74 -52.74 26.46
N THR A 497 -10.54 -54.04 26.27
CA THR A 497 -10.51 -54.61 24.91
C THR A 497 -11.92 -54.83 24.41
N ARG A 498 -12.23 -54.28 23.24
CA ARG A 498 -13.51 -54.43 22.54
C ARG A 498 -13.29 -54.96 21.13
N SER A 499 -14.22 -55.75 20.63
CA SER A 499 -14.15 -56.28 19.27
C SER A 499 -15.52 -56.39 18.65
N ALA A 500 -15.64 -56.02 17.41
CA ALA A 500 -16.82 -56.26 16.58
C ALA A 500 -16.41 -56.41 15.12
N SER A 501 -17.28 -57.01 14.33
CA SER A 501 -17.12 -57.11 12.88
C SER A 501 -18.07 -56.15 12.17
N GLY A 502 -17.68 -55.72 10.98
CA GLY A 502 -18.43 -54.82 10.10
C GLY A 502 -17.99 -54.95 8.65
N THR A 503 -18.57 -54.15 7.77
CA THR A 503 -18.18 -54.06 6.35
C THR A 503 -16.83 -53.35 6.15
N GLY A 504 -16.34 -52.65 7.20
CA GLY A 504 -15.06 -52.00 7.26
C GLY A 504 -14.75 -51.51 8.68
N PRO A 505 -13.55 -50.91 8.92
CA PRO A 505 -13.13 -50.49 10.27
C PRO A 505 -14.08 -49.46 10.91
N VAL A 506 -14.66 -48.57 10.13
CA VAL A 506 -15.61 -47.53 10.58
C VAL A 506 -16.90 -48.15 11.08
N ASP A 507 -17.48 -49.07 10.29
CA ASP A 507 -18.68 -49.82 10.64
C ASP A 507 -18.46 -50.74 11.86
N ALA A 508 -17.32 -51.40 11.92
CA ALA A 508 -16.93 -52.21 13.08
C ALA A 508 -16.82 -51.38 14.36
N LEU A 509 -16.26 -50.17 14.30
CA LEU A 509 -16.20 -49.27 15.45
C LEU A 509 -17.59 -48.75 15.86
N GLN A 510 -18.45 -48.45 14.88
CA GLN A 510 -19.86 -48.13 15.16
C GLN A 510 -20.55 -49.24 15.96
N ASN A 511 -20.34 -50.48 15.58
CA ASN A 511 -20.90 -51.64 16.29
C ASN A 511 -20.30 -51.79 17.72
N ILE A 512 -19.01 -51.52 17.91
CA ILE A 512 -18.39 -51.46 19.24
C ILE A 512 -19.05 -50.39 20.10
N LEU A 513 -19.19 -49.17 19.58
CA LEU A 513 -19.75 -48.01 20.32
C LEU A 513 -21.23 -48.24 20.64
N SER A 514 -21.99 -48.86 19.72
CA SER A 514 -23.38 -49.26 19.97
C SER A 514 -23.47 -50.30 21.10
N GLY A 515 -22.50 -51.24 21.21
CA GLY A 515 -22.39 -52.17 22.31
C GLY A 515 -22.08 -51.50 23.67
N GLU A 516 -21.49 -50.33 23.67
CA GLU A 516 -21.27 -49.49 24.86
C GLU A 516 -22.44 -48.52 25.15
N GLY A 517 -23.55 -48.67 24.43
CA GLY A 517 -24.78 -47.84 24.60
C GLY A 517 -24.73 -46.50 23.91
N VAL A 518 -23.83 -46.29 22.97
CA VAL A 518 -23.74 -45.06 22.17
C VAL A 518 -24.56 -45.27 20.88
N ASP A 519 -25.66 -44.54 20.73
CA ASP A 519 -26.39 -44.48 19.47
C ASP A 519 -25.66 -43.58 18.48
N ILE A 520 -24.89 -44.17 17.57
CA ILE A 520 -24.10 -43.45 16.54
C ILE A 520 -24.39 -43.99 15.15
N ARG A 521 -24.54 -43.10 14.21
CA ARG A 521 -24.68 -43.40 12.78
C ARG A 521 -23.84 -42.42 11.95
N VAL A 522 -22.95 -42.93 11.12
CA VAL A 522 -22.19 -42.14 10.16
C VAL A 522 -23.10 -41.66 9.03
N MET A 523 -23.08 -40.35 8.77
CA MET A 523 -23.90 -39.66 7.77
C MET A 523 -23.09 -39.25 6.55
N ASP A 524 -21.83 -38.80 6.76
CA ASP A 524 -20.91 -38.37 5.71
C ASP A 524 -19.48 -38.66 6.13
N TYR A 525 -18.60 -38.87 5.15
CA TYR A 525 -17.22 -39.22 5.37
C TYR A 525 -16.37 -38.65 4.27
N SER A 526 -15.24 -37.98 4.63
CA SER A 526 -14.21 -37.57 3.70
C SER A 526 -12.85 -37.62 4.33
N GLU A 527 -11.82 -37.83 3.52
CA GLU A 527 -10.43 -37.85 3.95
C GLU A 527 -9.48 -37.23 2.90
N HIS A 528 -8.34 -36.73 3.32
CA HIS A 528 -7.27 -36.30 2.44
C HIS A 528 -5.93 -36.35 3.16
N THR A 529 -4.83 -36.32 2.39
CA THR A 529 -3.47 -36.17 2.94
C THR A 529 -3.18 -34.70 3.19
N MET A 530 -2.60 -34.39 4.38
CA MET A 530 -2.31 -33.01 4.80
C MET A 530 -1.09 -32.39 4.08
N SER A 531 -0.30 -33.20 3.41
CA SER A 531 0.84 -32.76 2.57
C SER A 531 1.14 -33.80 1.50
N SER A 532 1.98 -33.46 0.52
CA SER A 532 2.38 -34.33 -0.60
C SER A 532 3.50 -35.32 -0.28
N SER A 533 3.90 -35.46 1.01
CA SER A 533 4.96 -36.38 1.45
C SER A 533 4.43 -37.81 1.69
N SER A 534 5.25 -38.83 1.46
CA SER A 534 4.95 -40.24 1.81
C SER A 534 4.79 -40.49 3.32
N THR A 535 5.23 -39.55 4.15
CA THR A 535 5.10 -39.56 5.61
C THR A 535 4.01 -38.58 6.11
N ALA A 536 3.20 -38.08 5.19
CA ALA A 536 2.15 -37.09 5.51
C ALA A 536 1.08 -37.69 6.42
N ASN A 537 0.59 -36.91 7.36
CA ASN A 537 -0.62 -37.27 8.10
C ASN A 537 -1.85 -37.20 7.18
N ALA A 538 -2.82 -38.04 7.46
CA ALA A 538 -4.17 -37.97 6.90
C ALA A 538 -5.10 -37.24 7.87
N ALA A 539 -5.98 -36.41 7.33
CA ALA A 539 -7.10 -35.83 8.04
C ALA A 539 -8.39 -36.51 7.57
N CYS A 540 -9.20 -36.99 8.52
CA CYS A 540 -10.49 -37.57 8.29
C CYS A 540 -11.59 -36.75 8.96
N TYR A 541 -12.69 -36.59 8.28
CA TYR A 541 -13.88 -35.85 8.68
C TYR A 541 -15.09 -36.79 8.64
N VAL A 542 -15.77 -36.93 9.76
CA VAL A 542 -16.96 -37.77 9.89
C VAL A 542 -18.12 -36.92 10.38
N GLU A 543 -19.16 -36.79 9.59
CA GLU A 543 -20.44 -36.29 10.08
C GLU A 543 -21.21 -37.48 10.67
N ALA A 544 -21.55 -37.40 11.94
CA ALA A 544 -22.27 -38.48 12.63
C ALA A 544 -23.52 -37.96 13.34
N ALA A 545 -24.58 -38.75 13.27
CA ALA A 545 -25.69 -38.64 14.19
C ALA A 545 -25.32 -39.40 15.48
N VAL A 546 -25.28 -38.71 16.61
CA VAL A 546 -25.03 -39.30 17.94
C VAL A 546 -26.22 -38.94 18.81
N GLY A 547 -27.04 -39.94 19.14
CA GLY A 547 -28.35 -39.69 19.74
C GLY A 547 -29.22 -38.77 18.87
N SER A 548 -29.70 -37.68 19.43
CA SER A 548 -30.51 -36.65 18.72
C SER A 548 -29.69 -35.59 17.97
N ARG A 549 -28.36 -35.65 18.02
CA ARG A 549 -27.46 -34.59 17.48
C ARG A 549 -26.75 -35.05 16.23
N VAL A 550 -26.59 -34.14 15.26
CA VAL A 550 -25.76 -34.34 14.07
C VAL A 550 -24.58 -33.34 14.15
N LEU A 551 -23.35 -33.83 14.15
CA LEU A 551 -22.17 -33.04 14.31
C LEU A 551 -20.94 -33.67 13.63
N TRP A 552 -19.90 -32.88 13.41
CA TRP A 552 -18.68 -33.35 12.80
C TRP A 552 -17.66 -33.80 13.87
N GLY A 553 -16.96 -34.88 13.59
CA GLY A 553 -15.75 -35.29 14.28
C GLY A 553 -14.60 -35.29 13.31
N ILE A 554 -13.41 -34.93 13.80
CA ILE A 554 -12.19 -34.80 13.01
C ILE A 554 -11.07 -35.59 13.66
N GLY A 555 -10.34 -36.34 12.84
CA GLY A 555 -9.21 -37.16 13.29
C GLY A 555 -8.00 -36.96 12.38
N VAL A 556 -6.83 -36.86 12.99
CA VAL A 556 -5.54 -36.71 12.31
C VAL A 556 -4.61 -37.84 12.77
N ASP A 557 -4.04 -38.58 11.82
CA ASP A 557 -3.06 -39.64 12.07
C ASP A 557 -2.22 -39.91 10.81
N SER A 558 -1.08 -40.56 10.97
CA SER A 558 -0.28 -41.06 9.83
C SER A 558 -0.93 -42.22 9.08
N SER A 559 -1.92 -42.88 9.69
CA SER A 559 -2.74 -43.90 9.07
C SER A 559 -4.17 -43.38 8.81
N THR A 560 -4.63 -43.46 7.59
CA THR A 560 -6.01 -43.06 7.19
C THR A 560 -7.07 -43.76 8.03
N THR A 561 -6.89 -45.07 8.27
CA THR A 561 -7.79 -45.84 9.11
C THR A 561 -7.82 -45.32 10.56
N ARG A 562 -6.66 -45.03 11.14
CA ARG A 562 -6.61 -44.46 12.50
C ARG A 562 -7.21 -43.06 12.55
N ALA A 563 -6.98 -42.26 11.54
CA ALA A 563 -7.58 -40.93 11.43
C ALA A 563 -9.11 -41.04 11.38
N ALA A 564 -9.66 -41.96 10.60
CA ALA A 564 -11.12 -42.22 10.52
C ALA A 564 -11.73 -42.63 11.87
N LEU A 565 -11.09 -43.59 12.55
CA LEU A 565 -11.57 -44.05 13.86
C LEU A 565 -11.48 -42.94 14.92
N LYS A 566 -10.40 -42.12 14.89
CA LYS A 566 -10.29 -40.93 15.74
C LYS A 566 -11.38 -39.90 15.44
N ALA A 567 -11.75 -39.71 14.18
CA ALA A 567 -12.81 -38.77 13.80
C ALA A 567 -14.18 -39.23 14.39
N MET A 568 -14.49 -40.53 14.37
CA MET A 568 -15.69 -41.07 15.02
C MET A 568 -15.69 -40.80 16.53
N ILE A 569 -14.58 -41.10 17.20
CA ILE A 569 -14.43 -40.85 18.65
C ILE A 569 -14.58 -39.36 18.96
N SER A 570 -14.04 -38.49 18.11
CA SER A 570 -14.17 -37.03 18.23
C SER A 570 -15.66 -36.63 18.20
N ALA A 571 -16.44 -37.14 17.25
CA ALA A 571 -17.88 -36.88 17.15
C ALA A 571 -18.61 -37.32 18.42
N VAL A 572 -18.38 -38.54 18.88
CA VAL A 572 -19.02 -39.08 20.09
C VAL A 572 -18.67 -38.25 21.32
N ASN A 573 -17.40 -37.96 21.52
CA ASN A 573 -16.97 -37.21 22.69
C ASN A 573 -17.55 -35.79 22.70
N ARG A 574 -17.60 -35.14 21.55
CA ARG A 574 -18.24 -33.81 21.40
C ARG A 574 -19.73 -33.85 21.75
N ALA A 575 -20.46 -34.85 21.28
CA ALA A 575 -21.86 -35.02 21.63
C ALA A 575 -22.06 -35.15 23.14
N LEU A 576 -21.24 -35.95 23.80
CA LEU A 576 -21.30 -36.20 25.25
C LEU A 576 -20.75 -35.05 26.11
N ARG A 577 -19.86 -34.21 25.56
CA ARG A 577 -19.30 -33.02 26.26
C ARG A 577 -20.38 -32.01 26.60
N ASP A 578 -21.24 -31.72 25.64
CA ASP A 578 -22.29 -30.72 25.81
C ASP A 578 -23.44 -31.20 26.72
N GLU A 579 -23.69 -32.52 26.80
CA GLU A 579 -24.67 -33.09 27.75
C GLU A 579 -24.27 -32.92 29.22
N ARG A 580 -22.96 -32.80 29.51
CA ARG A 580 -22.45 -32.56 30.87
C ARG A 580 -22.43 -31.06 31.28
N GLN A 581 -22.63 -30.13 30.32
CA GLN A 581 -22.67 -28.69 30.56
C GLN A 581 -24.10 -28.10 30.52
N ALA A 582 -25.09 -28.89 30.11
CA ALA A 582 -26.51 -28.57 30.16
C ALA A 582 -27.14 -29.08 31.45
#